data_5a240f7cfe99b9cf1e867d589c983dba
#
_entry.id   5a240f7cfe99b9cf1e867d589c983dba
#
_cell.length_a   1.000
_cell.length_b   1.000
_cell.length_c   1.000
_cell.angle_alpha   90.00
_cell.angle_beta   90.00
_cell.angle_gamma   90.00
#
_symmetry.space_group_name_H-M   'P 1'
#
loop_
_entity.id
_entity.type
_entity.pdbx_description
1 polymer ?
#
loop_
_entity_poly.entity_id
_entity_poly.type
_entity_poly.pdbx_seq_one_letter_code
_entity_poly.pdbx_strand_id
1 'polypeptide(L)'
;LQVDDQLVKALKEAKIYIAIETNGTLKAPEGIDWICMSPKANTTIELTEGSEIKVIYPQKNLNPIDFNHMNFTNYYIQPLDSKEYETNVSESVKFCMQNSNWRLSLQTHKILGIK
;
A
#
# COMPACT_ATOMS: atom_id res chain seq x y z
N LEU A 1 -4.24 -9.23 12.69
CA LEU A 1 -3.95 -8.42 13.88
C LEU A 1 -4.85 -7.20 13.92
N GLN A 2 -5.65 -7.09 14.96
CA GLN A 2 -6.47 -5.91 15.18
C GLN A 2 -5.72 -4.92 16.07
N VAL A 3 -5.62 -3.68 15.59
CA VAL A 3 -5.06 -2.57 16.35
C VAL A 3 -6.22 -1.72 16.82
N ASP A 4 -6.42 -1.64 18.12
CA ASP A 4 -7.53 -0.90 18.71
C ASP A 4 -7.04 0.40 19.38
N ASP A 5 -8.01 1.26 19.76
CA ASP A 5 -7.71 2.56 20.35
C ASP A 5 -6.96 2.45 21.67
N GLN A 6 -7.25 1.43 22.47
CA GLN A 6 -6.57 1.23 23.76
C GLN A 6 -5.10 0.90 23.56
N LEU A 7 -4.80 0.02 22.60
CA LEU A 7 -3.41 -0.34 22.28
C LEU A 7 -2.65 0.86 21.78
N VAL A 8 -3.24 1.62 20.85
CA VAL A 8 -2.60 2.82 20.28
C VAL A 8 -2.31 3.82 21.40
N LYS A 9 -3.27 4.07 22.29
CA LYS A 9 -3.10 4.99 23.40
C LYS A 9 -1.95 4.57 24.31
N ALA A 10 -1.89 3.28 24.66
CA ALA A 10 -0.82 2.75 25.50
C ALA A 10 0.55 2.91 24.85
N LEU A 11 0.66 2.62 23.55
CA LEU A 11 1.92 2.77 22.79
C LEU A 11 2.34 4.23 22.70
N LYS A 12 1.42 5.15 22.49
CA LYS A 12 1.71 6.58 22.43
C LYS A 12 2.15 7.13 23.78
N GLU A 13 1.52 6.68 24.86
CA GLU A 13 1.95 7.04 26.22
C GLU A 13 3.38 6.57 26.49
N ALA A 14 3.79 5.43 25.92
CA ALA A 14 5.15 4.93 26.00
C ALA A 14 6.09 5.61 25.01
N LYS A 15 5.62 6.59 24.23
CA LYS A 15 6.38 7.32 23.21
C LYS A 15 6.92 6.42 22.10
N ILE A 16 6.13 5.41 21.72
CA ILE A 16 6.49 4.47 20.65
C ILE A 16 5.91 4.98 19.33
N TYR A 17 6.74 4.99 18.27
CA TYR A 17 6.32 5.25 16.91
C TYR A 17 5.54 4.06 16.40
N ILE A 18 4.35 4.31 15.83
CA ILE A 18 3.45 3.24 15.38
C ILE A 18 3.31 3.28 13.86
N ALA A 19 3.71 2.20 13.21
CA ALA A 19 3.50 2.00 11.78
C ALA A 19 2.66 0.75 11.56
N ILE A 20 1.66 0.82 10.69
CA ILE A 20 0.83 -0.34 10.35
C ILE A 20 0.77 -0.54 8.84
N GLU A 21 0.61 -1.81 8.44
CA GLU A 21 0.23 -2.19 7.10
C GLU A 21 -1.17 -2.78 7.17
N THR A 22 -2.02 -2.42 6.20
CA THR A 22 -3.42 -2.84 6.22
C THR A 22 -3.94 -3.00 4.79
N ASN A 23 -4.94 -3.86 4.62
CA ASN A 23 -5.64 -3.97 3.34
C ASN A 23 -6.75 -2.91 3.18
N GLY A 24 -6.95 -2.05 4.18
CA GLY A 24 -7.90 -0.94 4.08
C GLY A 24 -9.36 -1.29 4.31
N THR A 25 -9.67 -2.51 4.73
CA THR A 25 -11.07 -2.92 4.94
C THR A 25 -11.68 -2.35 6.22
N LEU A 26 -10.85 -1.81 7.11
CA LEU A 26 -11.27 -1.14 8.33
C LEU A 26 -10.60 0.21 8.43
N LYS A 27 -11.27 1.16 9.08
CA LYS A 27 -10.66 2.46 9.39
C LYS A 27 -9.55 2.26 10.41
N ALA A 28 -8.50 3.08 10.31
CA ALA A 28 -7.41 3.03 11.26
C ALA A 28 -7.76 3.84 12.52
N PRO A 29 -7.31 3.40 13.71
CA PRO A 29 -7.42 4.20 14.93
C PRO A 29 -6.63 5.50 14.81
N GLU A 30 -7.02 6.51 15.57
CA GLU A 30 -6.23 7.74 15.67
C GLU A 30 -4.90 7.46 16.37
N GLY A 31 -3.88 8.26 16.06
CA GLY A 31 -2.57 8.16 16.70
C GLY A 31 -1.57 7.25 16.01
N ILE A 32 -1.94 6.65 14.89
CA ILE A 32 -1.00 5.88 14.08
C ILE A 32 -0.07 6.86 13.35
N ASP A 33 1.23 6.66 13.47
CA ASP A 33 2.23 7.56 12.87
C ASP A 33 2.44 7.31 11.38
N TRP A 34 2.36 6.05 10.94
CA TRP A 34 2.52 5.69 9.54
C TRP A 34 1.51 4.62 9.15
N ILE A 35 0.75 4.89 8.12
CA ILE A 35 -0.25 3.95 7.60
C ILE A 35 0.10 3.62 6.15
N CYS A 36 0.37 2.34 5.89
CA CYS A 36 0.54 1.81 4.54
C CYS A 36 -0.67 0.94 4.20
N MET A 37 -1.40 1.32 3.17
CA MET A 37 -2.53 0.53 2.69
C MET A 37 -2.15 -0.24 1.44
N SER A 38 -2.42 -1.55 1.44
CA SER A 38 -2.26 -2.41 0.27
C SER A 38 -3.62 -3.03 -0.05
N PRO A 39 -4.42 -2.37 -0.90
CA PRO A 39 -5.78 -2.83 -1.17
C PRO A 39 -5.76 -4.15 -1.94
N LYS A 40 -6.76 -4.98 -1.69
CA LYS A 40 -6.96 -6.24 -2.41
C LYS A 40 -8.23 -6.18 -3.23
N ALA A 41 -8.21 -6.88 -4.37
CA ALA A 41 -9.37 -6.97 -5.24
C ALA A 41 -10.57 -7.58 -4.50
N ASN A 42 -11.76 -7.15 -4.90
CA ASN A 42 -13.03 -7.70 -4.40
C ASN A 42 -13.26 -7.47 -2.90
N THR A 43 -12.66 -6.42 -2.34
CA THR A 43 -12.90 -6.01 -0.95
C THR A 43 -13.49 -4.61 -0.92
N THR A 44 -14.22 -4.32 0.16
CA THR A 44 -14.74 -2.96 0.39
C THR A 44 -13.69 -2.18 1.17
N ILE A 45 -13.28 -1.03 0.62
CA ILE A 45 -12.24 -0.20 1.22
C ILE A 45 -12.91 0.87 2.09
N GLU A 46 -12.60 0.85 3.38
CA GLU A 46 -13.08 1.84 4.36
C GLU A 46 -12.01 2.90 4.69
N LEU A 47 -10.73 2.53 4.56
CA LEU A 47 -9.62 3.45 4.82
C LEU A 47 -9.34 4.28 3.57
N THR A 48 -9.54 5.59 3.65
CA THR A 48 -9.41 6.48 2.49
C THR A 48 -8.27 7.49 2.62
N GLU A 49 -7.51 7.42 3.71
CA GLU A 49 -6.38 8.33 3.93
C GLU A 49 -5.26 7.62 4.68
N GLY A 50 -4.04 8.08 4.51
CA GLY A 50 -2.89 7.52 5.18
C GLY A 50 -1.58 8.05 4.61
N SER A 51 -0.48 7.39 4.98
CA SER A 51 0.87 7.80 4.57
C SER A 51 1.21 7.31 3.18
N GLU A 52 0.94 6.04 2.89
CA GLU A 52 1.18 5.51 1.54
C GLU A 52 0.13 4.46 1.16
N ILE A 53 -0.13 4.38 -0.12
CA ILE A 53 -0.89 3.30 -0.72
C ILE A 53 0.04 2.57 -1.68
N LYS A 54 0.05 1.25 -1.61
CA LYS A 54 0.86 0.40 -2.48
C LYS A 54 -0.05 -0.60 -3.15
N VAL A 55 -0.13 -0.52 -4.48
CA VAL A 55 -0.96 -1.41 -5.26
C VAL A 55 -0.08 -2.38 -6.03
N ILE A 56 -0.33 -3.67 -5.84
CA ILE A 56 0.33 -4.72 -6.60
C ILE A 56 -0.31 -4.74 -7.99
N TYR A 57 0.51 -4.68 -9.04
CA TYR A 57 0.04 -4.48 -10.39
C TYR A 57 0.77 -5.39 -11.39
N PRO A 58 0.09 -5.92 -12.40
CA PRO A 58 -1.35 -5.83 -12.62
C PRO A 58 -2.13 -6.85 -11.78
N GLN A 59 -3.37 -6.54 -11.48
CA GLN A 59 -4.28 -7.46 -10.79
C GLN A 59 -5.64 -7.44 -11.48
N LYS A 60 -6.26 -8.60 -11.56
CA LYS A 60 -7.63 -8.71 -12.02
C LYS A 60 -8.57 -8.06 -11.02
N ASN A 61 -9.52 -7.25 -11.51
CA ASN A 61 -10.53 -6.57 -10.70
C ASN A 61 -9.96 -5.52 -9.72
N LEU A 62 -8.77 -5.01 -10.01
CA LEU A 62 -8.18 -3.93 -9.22
C LEU A 62 -7.49 -2.94 -10.16
N ASN A 63 -8.01 -1.71 -10.23
CA ASN A 63 -7.42 -0.66 -11.04
C ASN A 63 -6.86 0.42 -10.11
N PRO A 64 -5.53 0.70 -10.16
CA PRO A 64 -4.95 1.71 -9.29
C PRO A 64 -5.59 3.10 -9.41
N ILE A 65 -6.09 3.46 -10.58
CA ILE A 65 -6.73 4.77 -10.81
C ILE A 65 -7.92 4.99 -9.88
N ASP A 66 -8.59 3.93 -9.47
CA ASP A 66 -9.75 4.02 -8.57
C ASP A 66 -9.38 4.61 -7.21
N PHE A 67 -8.10 4.64 -6.87
CA PHE A 67 -7.61 5.18 -5.61
C PHE A 67 -7.07 6.60 -5.70
N ASN A 68 -7.06 7.21 -6.89
CA ASN A 68 -6.51 8.55 -7.10
C ASN A 68 -7.22 9.64 -6.29
N HIS A 69 -8.50 9.42 -5.96
CA HIS A 69 -9.30 10.40 -5.20
C HIS A 69 -9.06 10.32 -3.70
N MET A 70 -8.36 9.31 -3.23
CA MET A 70 -8.09 9.13 -1.81
C MET A 70 -6.96 10.06 -1.34
N ASN A 71 -6.85 10.22 -0.04
CA ASN A 71 -5.90 11.16 0.55
C ASN A 71 -4.69 10.41 1.14
N PHE A 72 -3.78 10.01 0.27
CA PHE A 72 -2.50 9.42 0.66
C PHE A 72 -1.37 10.34 0.25
N THR A 73 -0.31 10.36 1.08
CA THR A 73 0.86 11.19 0.78
C THR A 73 1.66 10.62 -0.38
N ASN A 74 1.79 9.31 -0.44
CA ASN A 74 2.57 8.61 -1.47
C ASN A 74 1.75 7.50 -2.11
N TYR A 75 1.91 7.34 -3.43
CA TYR A 75 1.23 6.34 -4.22
C TYR A 75 2.27 5.46 -4.92
N TYR A 76 2.25 4.15 -4.64
CA TYR A 76 3.22 3.21 -5.18
C TYR A 76 2.55 2.09 -5.96
N ILE A 77 3.16 1.74 -7.08
CA ILE A 77 2.86 0.53 -7.86
C ILE A 77 3.99 -0.46 -7.60
N GLN A 78 3.63 -1.67 -7.19
CA GLN A 78 4.59 -2.76 -7.01
C GLN A 78 4.26 -3.86 -8.02
N PRO A 79 5.23 -4.26 -8.87
CA PRO A 79 4.97 -5.34 -9.84
C PRO A 79 4.59 -6.64 -9.13
N LEU A 80 3.59 -7.31 -9.69
CA LEU A 80 3.15 -8.62 -9.18
C LEU A 80 4.28 -9.64 -9.36
N ASP A 81 4.58 -10.37 -8.29
CA ASP A 81 5.59 -11.42 -8.31
C ASP A 81 4.96 -12.72 -8.79
N SER A 82 5.15 -13.01 -10.07
CA SER A 82 4.61 -14.20 -10.73
C SER A 82 5.57 -14.66 -11.83
N LYS A 83 5.18 -15.69 -12.57
CA LYS A 83 5.97 -16.17 -13.71
C LYS A 83 6.19 -15.08 -14.77
N GLU A 84 5.28 -14.14 -14.88
CA GLU A 84 5.35 -13.01 -15.80
C GLU A 84 5.97 -11.77 -15.17
N TYR A 85 6.87 -11.93 -14.20
CA TYR A 85 7.41 -10.81 -13.44
C TYR A 85 8.02 -9.71 -14.33
N GLU A 86 8.80 -10.11 -15.35
CA GLU A 86 9.41 -9.13 -16.27
C GLU A 86 8.36 -8.32 -17.03
N THR A 87 7.30 -8.98 -17.49
CA THR A 87 6.17 -8.31 -18.13
C THR A 87 5.45 -7.39 -17.13
N ASN A 88 5.27 -7.86 -15.90
CA ASN A 88 4.62 -7.08 -14.85
C ASN A 88 5.42 -5.82 -14.50
N VAL A 89 6.74 -5.91 -14.48
CA VAL A 89 7.61 -4.74 -14.29
C VAL A 89 7.42 -3.75 -15.43
N SER A 90 7.45 -4.24 -16.68
CA SER A 90 7.26 -3.40 -17.87
C SER A 90 5.90 -2.68 -17.84
N GLU A 91 4.83 -3.40 -17.52
CA GLU A 91 3.49 -2.82 -17.42
C GLU A 91 3.39 -1.80 -16.27
N SER A 92 4.04 -2.09 -15.15
CA SER A 92 4.07 -1.17 -14.01
C SER A 92 4.80 0.12 -14.33
N VAL A 93 5.92 0.03 -15.05
CA VAL A 93 6.68 1.21 -15.51
C VAL A 93 5.81 2.05 -16.44
N LYS A 94 5.13 1.42 -17.41
CA LYS A 94 4.22 2.14 -18.32
C LYS A 94 3.12 2.86 -17.54
N PHE A 95 2.53 2.19 -16.57
CA PHE A 95 1.49 2.80 -15.76
C PHE A 95 2.00 4.05 -15.04
N CYS A 96 3.16 3.96 -14.41
CA CYS A 96 3.76 5.09 -13.70
C CYS A 96 4.13 6.24 -14.63
N MET A 97 4.58 5.93 -15.86
CA MET A 97 4.88 6.96 -16.85
C MET A 97 3.63 7.70 -17.31
N GLN A 98 2.49 7.03 -17.38
CA GLN A 98 1.22 7.62 -17.78
C GLN A 98 0.47 8.27 -16.61
N ASN A 99 0.85 7.97 -15.37
CA ASN A 99 0.18 8.43 -14.16
C ASN A 99 1.23 8.91 -13.17
N SER A 100 1.64 10.18 -13.31
CA SER A 100 2.81 10.74 -12.64
C SER A 100 2.70 10.81 -11.11
N ASN A 101 1.51 10.69 -10.55
CA ASN A 101 1.33 10.63 -9.09
C ASN A 101 1.67 9.25 -8.51
N TRP A 102 1.83 8.24 -9.36
CA TRP A 102 2.22 6.89 -8.97
C TRP A 102 3.70 6.68 -9.20
N ARG A 103 4.38 6.07 -8.23
CA ARG A 103 5.80 5.75 -8.29
C ARG A 103 6.00 4.25 -8.28
N LEU A 104 7.06 3.79 -8.95
CA LEU A 104 7.41 2.38 -8.96
C LEU A 104 8.09 1.99 -7.66
N SER A 105 7.63 0.89 -7.06
CA SER A 105 8.25 0.28 -5.88
C SER A 105 8.71 -1.12 -6.26
N LEU A 106 9.99 -1.39 -6.09
CA LEU A 106 10.57 -2.70 -6.38
C LEU A 106 10.96 -3.39 -5.07
N GLN A 107 10.80 -4.71 -5.05
CA GLN A 107 11.29 -5.53 -3.96
C GLN A 107 12.76 -5.87 -4.23
N THR A 108 13.63 -4.98 -3.82
CA THR A 108 15.07 -5.05 -4.11
C THR A 108 15.69 -6.38 -3.69
N HIS A 109 15.27 -6.93 -2.56
CA HIS A 109 15.78 -8.22 -2.09
C HIS A 109 15.52 -9.36 -3.08
N LYS A 110 14.37 -9.35 -3.77
CA LYS A 110 14.06 -10.37 -4.78
C LYS A 110 14.90 -10.20 -6.04
N ILE A 111 15.15 -8.95 -6.43
CA ILE A 111 15.99 -8.64 -7.59
C ILE A 111 17.42 -9.10 -7.36
N LEU A 112 17.94 -8.93 -6.14
CA LEU A 112 19.29 -9.31 -5.76
C LEU A 112 19.40 -10.77 -5.33
N GLY A 113 18.30 -11.52 -5.30
CA GLY A 113 18.29 -12.91 -4.85
C GLY A 113 18.45 -13.08 -3.34
N ILE A 114 18.20 -12.04 -2.58
CA ILE A 114 18.26 -12.05 -1.10
C ILE A 114 16.85 -12.30 -0.56
N LYS A 115 16.76 -13.17 0.43
CA LYS A 115 15.48 -13.47 1.07
C LYS A 115 15.11 -12.46 2.14
#